data_33c420b71a7e5c6b4f7f393f17b0f7b8
#
_entry.id   33c420b71a7e5c6b4f7f393f17b0f7b8
#
_cell.length_a   1.000
_cell.length_b   1.000
_cell.length_c   1.000
_cell.angle_alpha   90.00
_cell.angle_beta   90.00
_cell.angle_gamma   90.00
#
_symmetry.space_group_name_H-M   'P 1'
#
loop_
_entity.id
_entity.type
_entity.pdbx_description
1 polymer ?
#
loop_
_entity_poly.entity_id
_entity_poly.type
_entity_poly.pdbx_seq_one_letter_code
_entity_poly.pdbx_strand_id
1 'polypeptide(L)'
;MLEFLLLNNLLSIKPEIKKALAANYPVVALESTIISHGMPYPQNIETAKEVENIIRKNGALPATIAIINGVITIGLNEEEMDFLAKSNDIHKASRMDLPVILSRKLSASTTVAATMICADFAGIKIFVTGGIGGVHKGAEN
;
A
#
# COMPACT_ATOMS: atom_id res chain seq x y z
N MET A 1 -8.73 -2.01 -24.84
CA MET A 1 -9.69 -3.00 -24.28
C MET A 1 -8.99 -4.13 -23.53
N LEU A 2 -7.97 -4.77 -24.12
CA LEU A 2 -7.19 -5.85 -23.45
C LEU A 2 -6.38 -5.33 -22.24
N GLU A 3 -5.76 -4.15 -22.33
CA GLU A 3 -5.02 -3.52 -21.24
C GLU A 3 -5.93 -3.16 -20.05
N PHE A 4 -7.16 -2.73 -20.30
CA PHE A 4 -8.16 -2.43 -19.27
C PHE A 4 -8.63 -3.70 -18.54
N LEU A 5 -8.75 -4.81 -19.24
CA LEU A 5 -9.12 -6.11 -18.66
C LEU A 5 -7.96 -6.71 -17.84
N LEU A 6 -6.71 -6.53 -18.27
CA LEU A 6 -5.53 -6.98 -17.52
C LEU A 6 -5.34 -6.18 -16.23
N LEU A 7 -5.53 -4.87 -16.27
CA LEU A 7 -5.46 -4.02 -15.07
C LEU A 7 -6.55 -4.35 -14.05
N ASN A 8 -7.77 -4.68 -14.49
CA ASN A 8 -8.87 -5.06 -13.59
C ASN A 8 -8.59 -6.36 -12.81
N ASN A 9 -7.76 -7.27 -13.34
CA ASN A 9 -7.37 -8.50 -12.64
C ASN A 9 -6.18 -8.29 -11.69
N LEU A 10 -5.43 -7.20 -11.83
CA LEU A 10 -4.26 -6.88 -11.02
C LEU A 10 -4.51 -5.80 -9.97
N LEU A 11 -5.70 -5.18 -9.97
CA LEU A 11 -6.05 -4.07 -9.08
C LEU A 11 -7.35 -4.38 -8.32
N SER A 12 -7.25 -4.41 -7.01
CA SER A 12 -8.38 -4.53 -6.07
C SER A 12 -8.51 -3.24 -5.26
N ILE A 13 -9.63 -2.56 -5.38
CA ILE A 13 -9.92 -1.35 -4.59
C ILE A 13 -11.06 -1.66 -3.63
N LYS A 14 -10.81 -1.43 -2.34
CA LYS A 14 -11.83 -1.64 -1.29
C LYS A 14 -13.10 -0.85 -1.62
N PRO A 15 -14.30 -1.44 -1.49
CA PRO A 15 -15.56 -0.81 -1.92
C PRO A 15 -15.80 0.59 -1.32
N GLU A 16 -15.44 0.80 -0.06
CA GLU A 16 -15.56 2.11 0.59
C GLU A 16 -14.68 3.17 -0.09
N ILE A 17 -13.45 2.82 -0.49
CA ILE A 17 -12.52 3.72 -1.19
C ILE A 17 -13.04 4.03 -2.59
N LYS A 18 -13.51 3.02 -3.31
CA LYS A 18 -14.10 3.21 -4.63
C LYS A 18 -15.29 4.18 -4.60
N LYS A 19 -16.17 4.05 -3.59
CA LYS A 19 -17.31 4.96 -3.38
C LYS A 19 -16.84 6.37 -3.03
N ALA A 20 -15.84 6.50 -2.15
CA ALA A 20 -15.28 7.78 -1.74
C ALA A 20 -14.68 8.55 -2.94
N LEU A 21 -13.87 7.87 -3.75
CA LEU A 21 -13.28 8.46 -4.96
C LEU A 21 -14.36 8.93 -5.96
N ALA A 22 -15.39 8.11 -6.18
CA ALA A 22 -16.50 8.47 -7.06
C ALA A 22 -17.30 9.68 -6.54
N ALA A 23 -17.35 9.88 -5.23
CA ALA A 23 -18.01 11.03 -4.59
C ALA A 23 -17.09 12.24 -4.38
N ASN A 24 -15.85 12.22 -4.89
CA ASN A 24 -14.81 13.22 -4.61
C ASN A 24 -14.56 13.43 -3.10
N TYR A 25 -14.79 12.40 -2.29
CA TYR A 25 -14.45 12.44 -0.86
C TYR A 25 -12.93 12.25 -0.71
N PRO A 26 -12.27 12.96 0.24
CA PRO A 26 -10.83 12.89 0.39
C PRO A 26 -10.35 11.50 0.79
N VAL A 27 -9.44 10.95 -0.03
CA VAL A 27 -8.77 9.66 0.22
C VAL A 27 -7.26 9.90 0.30
N VAL A 28 -6.63 9.29 1.31
CA VAL A 28 -5.20 9.42 1.57
C VAL A 28 -4.53 8.05 1.43
N ALA A 29 -3.62 7.91 0.48
CA ALA A 29 -2.81 6.73 0.32
C ALA A 29 -1.74 6.64 1.42
N LEU A 30 -1.47 5.43 1.89
CA LEU A 30 -0.42 5.09 2.86
C LEU A 30 0.44 3.95 2.32
N GLU A 31 1.75 4.04 2.53
CA GLU A 31 2.67 2.93 2.28
C GLU A 31 2.49 1.80 3.31
N SER A 32 2.99 0.61 2.98
CA SER A 32 2.91 -0.55 3.87
C SER A 32 4.27 -1.10 4.32
N THR A 33 5.39 -0.52 3.85
CA THR A 33 6.73 -0.95 4.27
C THR A 33 6.93 -0.84 5.77
N ILE A 34 6.35 0.17 6.41
CA ILE A 34 6.40 0.35 7.86
C ILE A 34 5.78 -0.84 8.61
N ILE A 35 4.78 -1.50 8.02
CA ILE A 35 4.09 -2.63 8.63
C ILE A 35 4.99 -3.89 8.63
N SER A 36 5.57 -4.22 7.47
CA SER A 36 6.30 -5.49 7.31
C SER A 36 7.81 -5.40 7.57
N HIS A 37 8.42 -4.21 7.45
CA HIS A 37 9.87 -4.01 7.51
C HIS A 37 10.31 -2.87 8.44
N GLY A 38 9.38 -2.13 9.02
CA GLY A 38 9.71 -0.94 9.81
C GLY A 38 9.82 -1.19 11.31
N MET A 39 8.90 -1.96 11.87
CA MET A 39 8.78 -2.18 13.31
C MET A 39 8.42 -3.64 13.63
N PRO A 40 8.79 -4.16 14.82
CA PRO A 40 8.38 -5.49 15.24
C PRO A 40 6.87 -5.56 15.53
N TYR A 41 6.30 -6.77 15.40
CA TYR A 41 4.95 -7.06 15.87
C TYR A 41 4.90 -7.03 17.41
N PRO A 42 3.85 -6.49 18.07
CA PRO A 42 2.62 -5.93 17.50
C PRO A 42 2.69 -4.42 17.17
N GLN A 43 3.79 -3.75 17.49
CA GLN A 43 3.94 -2.30 17.33
C GLN A 43 3.68 -1.82 15.91
N ASN A 44 4.08 -2.62 14.90
CA ASN A 44 3.89 -2.30 13.49
C ASN A 44 2.40 -2.14 13.12
N ILE A 45 1.56 -3.08 13.54
CA ILE A 45 0.12 -3.04 13.23
C ILE A 45 -0.63 -2.00 14.07
N GLU A 46 -0.23 -1.82 15.32
CA GLU A 46 -0.80 -0.79 16.21
C GLU A 46 -0.56 0.60 15.62
N THR A 47 0.66 0.90 15.19
CA THR A 47 1.00 2.16 14.54
C THR A 47 0.23 2.37 13.24
N ALA A 48 0.12 1.35 12.39
CA ALA A 48 -0.66 1.45 11.15
C ALA A 48 -2.13 1.78 11.42
N LYS A 49 -2.75 1.09 12.38
CA LYS A 49 -4.15 1.34 12.80
C LYS A 49 -4.32 2.74 13.40
N GLU A 50 -3.35 3.21 14.19
CA GLU A 50 -3.39 4.56 14.74
C GLU A 50 -3.34 5.64 13.65
N VAL A 51 -2.45 5.50 12.68
CA VAL A 51 -2.35 6.42 11.53
C VAL A 51 -3.66 6.44 10.74
N GLU A 52 -4.24 5.28 10.43
CA GLU A 52 -5.54 5.22 9.75
C GLU A 52 -6.65 5.91 10.55
N ASN A 53 -6.68 5.71 11.88
CA ASN A 53 -7.66 6.34 12.77
C ASN A 53 -7.51 7.87 12.80
N ILE A 54 -6.28 8.37 12.79
CA ILE A 54 -6.02 9.82 12.73
C ILE A 54 -6.57 10.41 11.43
N ILE A 55 -6.35 9.76 10.29
CA ILE A 55 -6.88 10.20 9.00
C ILE A 55 -8.42 10.23 9.03
N ARG A 56 -9.06 9.17 9.53
CA ARG A 56 -10.53 9.11 9.65
C ARG A 56 -11.09 10.20 10.56
N LYS A 57 -10.46 10.46 11.70
CA LYS A 57 -10.86 11.53 12.63
C LYS A 57 -10.76 12.94 12.02
N ASN A 58 -9.89 13.11 11.02
CA ASN A 58 -9.72 14.38 10.31
C ASN A 58 -10.54 14.46 9.00
N GLY A 59 -11.53 13.59 8.82
CA GLY A 59 -12.50 13.69 7.73
C GLY A 59 -12.00 13.20 6.37
N ALA A 60 -11.00 12.32 6.36
CA ALA A 60 -10.52 11.64 5.15
C ALA A 60 -10.57 10.12 5.31
N LEU A 61 -10.49 9.41 4.20
CA LEU A 61 -10.48 7.94 4.19
C LEU A 61 -9.05 7.44 3.95
N PRO A 62 -8.46 6.62 4.83
CA PRO A 62 -7.15 6.03 4.61
C PRO A 62 -7.23 4.88 3.59
N ALA A 63 -6.20 4.78 2.77
CA ALA A 63 -6.00 3.71 1.81
C ALA A 63 -4.57 3.17 1.93
N THR A 64 -4.35 2.26 2.88
CA THR A 64 -3.09 1.54 2.99
C THR A 64 -2.95 0.60 1.80
N ILE A 65 -1.82 0.67 1.08
CA ILE A 65 -1.60 -0.02 -0.19
C ILE A 65 -0.54 -1.10 -0.01
N ALA A 66 -0.84 -2.30 -0.50
CA ALA A 66 0.11 -3.41 -0.59
C ALA A 66 -0.17 -4.26 -1.84
N ILE A 67 0.65 -5.28 -2.07
CA ILE A 67 0.41 -6.30 -3.07
C ILE A 67 0.14 -7.62 -2.33
N ILE A 68 -1.03 -8.20 -2.55
CA ILE A 68 -1.44 -9.47 -1.94
C ILE A 68 -1.61 -10.52 -3.04
N ASN A 69 -0.81 -11.56 -3.01
CA ASN A 69 -0.85 -12.65 -4.00
C ASN A 69 -0.82 -12.14 -5.46
N GLY A 70 0.00 -11.13 -5.75
CA GLY A 70 0.15 -10.51 -7.07
C GLY A 70 -0.98 -9.57 -7.47
N VAL A 71 -1.82 -9.15 -6.53
CA VAL A 71 -2.87 -8.16 -6.75
C VAL A 71 -2.55 -6.89 -5.98
N ILE A 72 -2.51 -5.75 -6.67
CA ILE A 72 -2.40 -4.43 -6.06
C ILE A 72 -3.68 -4.18 -5.26
N THR A 73 -3.56 -4.12 -3.95
CA THR A 73 -4.69 -3.97 -3.03
C THR A 73 -4.69 -2.57 -2.45
N ILE A 74 -5.73 -1.80 -2.77
CA ILE A 74 -5.93 -0.41 -2.34
C ILE A 74 -6.92 -0.37 -1.18
N GLY A 75 -6.41 -0.10 0.01
CA GLY A 75 -7.17 -0.18 1.26
C GLY A 75 -7.24 -1.61 1.79
N LEU A 76 -6.31 -1.95 2.66
CA LEU A 76 -6.25 -3.26 3.30
C LEU A 76 -7.40 -3.44 4.29
N ASN A 77 -7.91 -4.66 4.38
CA ASN A 77 -8.75 -5.08 5.48
C ASN A 77 -7.89 -5.52 6.69
N GLU A 78 -8.54 -5.87 7.82
CA GLU A 78 -7.80 -6.25 9.03
C GLU A 78 -7.00 -7.55 8.86
N GLU A 79 -7.53 -8.53 8.11
CA GLU A 79 -6.86 -9.80 7.85
C GLU A 79 -5.62 -9.62 6.97
N GLU A 80 -5.72 -8.78 5.94
CA GLU A 80 -4.61 -8.44 5.04
C GLU A 80 -3.53 -7.63 5.78
N MET A 81 -3.92 -6.71 6.66
CA MET A 81 -2.99 -5.94 7.48
C MET A 81 -2.26 -6.84 8.49
N ASP A 82 -2.99 -7.74 9.14
CA ASP A 82 -2.44 -8.75 10.06
C ASP A 82 -1.47 -9.70 9.33
N PHE A 83 -1.82 -10.13 8.12
CA PHE A 83 -0.96 -10.96 7.27
C PHE A 83 0.36 -10.26 6.97
N LEU A 84 0.34 -8.99 6.55
CA LEU A 84 1.56 -8.22 6.31
C LEU A 84 2.40 -8.02 7.57
N ALA A 85 1.74 -7.84 8.72
CA ALA A 85 2.43 -7.58 9.98
C ALA A 85 3.14 -8.82 10.58
N LYS A 86 2.62 -10.01 10.32
CA LYS A 86 3.06 -11.27 10.94
C LYS A 86 3.87 -12.17 10.02
N SER A 87 3.67 -12.07 8.71
CA SER A 87 4.36 -12.94 7.75
C SER A 87 5.83 -12.57 7.58
N ASN A 88 6.68 -13.58 7.56
CA ASN A 88 8.11 -13.42 7.27
C ASN A 88 8.43 -13.46 5.77
N ASP A 89 7.44 -13.75 4.92
CA ASP A 89 7.61 -13.91 3.46
C ASP A 89 6.94 -12.75 2.69
N ILE A 90 7.14 -11.53 3.21
CA ILE A 90 6.66 -10.32 2.55
C ILE A 90 7.82 -9.62 1.87
N HIS A 91 7.74 -9.52 0.55
CA HIS A 91 8.73 -8.78 -0.23
C HIS A 91 8.58 -7.27 -0.01
N LYS A 92 9.65 -6.55 -0.29
CA LYS A 92 9.65 -5.08 -0.31
C LYS A 92 9.58 -4.62 -1.76
N ALA A 93 8.45 -4.05 -2.18
CA ALA A 93 8.23 -3.63 -3.54
C ALA A 93 8.61 -2.17 -3.76
N SER A 94 9.57 -1.93 -4.65
CA SER A 94 9.82 -0.63 -5.27
C SER A 94 9.30 -0.64 -6.72
N ARG A 95 9.47 0.46 -7.44
CA ARG A 95 9.01 0.58 -8.84
C ARG A 95 9.48 -0.57 -9.72
N MET A 96 10.77 -0.92 -9.62
CA MET A 96 11.39 -1.96 -10.45
C MET A 96 10.95 -3.38 -10.09
N ASP A 97 10.45 -3.60 -8.88
CA ASP A 97 10.03 -4.91 -8.39
C ASP A 97 8.60 -5.26 -8.79
N LEU A 98 7.76 -4.25 -9.08
CA LEU A 98 6.33 -4.42 -9.37
C LEU A 98 6.07 -5.48 -10.46
N PRO A 99 6.72 -5.47 -11.65
CA PRO A 99 6.43 -6.45 -12.69
C PRO A 99 6.71 -7.89 -12.24
N VAL A 100 7.80 -8.10 -11.49
CA VAL A 100 8.19 -9.43 -11.01
C VAL A 100 7.23 -9.93 -9.94
N ILE A 101 6.89 -9.08 -8.96
CA ILE A 101 5.98 -9.41 -7.86
C ILE A 101 4.59 -9.75 -8.39
N LEU A 102 4.05 -8.94 -9.31
CA LEU A 102 2.74 -9.18 -9.91
C LEU A 102 2.72 -10.46 -10.76
N SER A 103 3.73 -10.65 -11.62
CA SER A 103 3.79 -11.83 -12.51
C SER A 103 3.97 -13.15 -11.76
N ARG A 104 4.72 -13.13 -10.66
CA ARG A 104 4.95 -14.30 -9.79
C ARG A 104 3.88 -14.48 -8.72
N LYS A 105 2.87 -13.62 -8.67
CA LYS A 105 1.80 -13.63 -7.67
C LYS A 105 2.33 -13.61 -6.23
N LEU A 106 3.38 -12.84 -5.98
CA LEU A 106 3.97 -12.69 -4.65
C LEU A 106 3.20 -11.66 -3.83
N SER A 107 3.39 -11.70 -2.50
CA SER A 107 2.91 -10.65 -1.59
C SER A 107 4.05 -9.72 -1.22
N ALA A 108 3.76 -8.42 -1.18
CA ALA A 108 4.74 -7.39 -0.90
C ALA A 108 4.14 -6.16 -0.24
N SER A 109 4.92 -5.55 0.64
CA SER A 109 4.68 -4.18 1.09
C SER A 109 5.22 -3.18 0.06
N THR A 110 4.55 -2.05 -0.08
CA THR A 110 4.91 -1.01 -1.03
C THR A 110 5.77 0.08 -0.38
N THR A 111 6.90 0.41 -1.03
CA THR A 111 7.72 1.58 -0.70
C THR A 111 7.04 2.86 -1.19
N VAL A 112 7.61 4.03 -0.89
CA VAL A 112 7.13 5.32 -1.40
C VAL A 112 6.88 5.29 -2.91
N ALA A 113 7.87 4.84 -3.70
CA ALA A 113 7.76 4.81 -5.15
C ALA A 113 6.65 3.87 -5.66
N ALA A 114 6.55 2.66 -5.10
CA ALA A 114 5.50 1.73 -5.47
C ALA A 114 4.12 2.22 -5.03
N THR A 115 4.01 2.80 -3.82
CA THR A 115 2.75 3.36 -3.31
C THR A 115 2.24 4.48 -4.22
N MET A 116 3.10 5.39 -4.66
CA MET A 116 2.72 6.48 -5.57
C MET A 116 2.15 5.95 -6.89
N ILE A 117 2.79 4.94 -7.49
CA ILE A 117 2.33 4.32 -8.73
C ILE A 117 0.97 3.64 -8.53
N CYS A 118 0.83 2.85 -7.46
CA CYS A 118 -0.41 2.14 -7.17
C CYS A 118 -1.56 3.10 -6.81
N ALA A 119 -1.27 4.20 -6.09
CA ALA A 119 -2.23 5.24 -5.78
C ALA A 119 -2.73 5.95 -7.05
N ASP A 120 -1.83 6.24 -8.00
CA ASP A 120 -2.20 6.84 -9.29
C ASP A 120 -3.12 5.91 -10.11
N PHE A 121 -2.85 4.62 -10.15
CA PHE A 121 -3.75 3.63 -10.78
C PHE A 121 -5.16 3.64 -10.19
N ALA A 122 -5.30 3.95 -8.90
CA ALA A 122 -6.58 4.06 -8.22
C ALA A 122 -7.21 5.46 -8.33
N GLY A 123 -6.49 6.45 -8.88
CA GLY A 123 -6.94 7.84 -8.94
C GLY A 123 -6.82 8.61 -7.62
N ILE A 124 -6.05 8.11 -6.65
CA ILE A 124 -5.81 8.78 -5.37
C ILE A 124 -4.77 9.89 -5.57
N LYS A 125 -5.10 11.11 -5.14
CA LYS A 125 -4.28 12.31 -5.38
C LYS A 125 -3.40 12.72 -4.20
N ILE A 126 -3.64 12.16 -3.00
CA ILE A 126 -2.93 12.51 -1.77
C ILE A 126 -2.25 11.26 -1.23
N PHE A 127 -0.96 11.37 -0.96
CA PHE A 127 -0.15 10.34 -0.32
C PHE A 127 0.59 10.94 0.87
N VAL A 128 0.57 10.25 2.00
CA VAL A 128 1.29 10.65 3.23
C VAL A 128 2.27 9.57 3.61
N THR A 129 3.49 9.97 3.92
CA THR A 129 4.57 9.08 4.36
C THR A 129 5.38 9.73 5.47
N GLY A 130 6.01 8.94 6.32
CA GLY A 130 6.89 9.39 7.39
C GLY A 130 8.23 9.94 6.88
N GLY A 131 8.62 9.61 5.66
CA GLY A 131 9.84 10.11 5.04
C GLY A 131 9.96 9.73 3.58
N ILE A 132 10.61 10.57 2.81
CA ILE A 132 10.87 10.36 1.39
C ILE A 132 12.33 10.66 1.08
N GLY A 133 12.95 9.88 0.20
CA GLY A 133 14.35 9.99 -0.16
C GLY A 133 15.25 9.32 0.87
N GLY A 134 16.52 9.71 0.84
CA GLY A 134 17.58 9.15 1.69
C GLY A 134 18.23 7.92 1.08
N VAL A 135 19.49 7.76 1.47
CA VAL A 135 20.33 6.61 1.11
C VAL A 135 20.85 6.01 2.41
N HIS A 136 20.80 4.70 2.55
CA HIS A 136 21.37 4.03 3.71
C HIS A 136 22.89 4.29 3.79
N LYS A 137 23.37 4.53 5.01
CA LYS A 137 24.81 4.71 5.23
C LYS A 137 25.56 3.47 4.73
N GLY A 138 26.55 3.67 3.86
CA GLY A 138 27.32 2.58 3.27
C GLY A 138 26.74 1.99 1.97
N ALA A 139 25.68 2.59 1.41
CA ALA A 139 25.07 2.12 0.15
C ALA A 139 25.98 2.33 -1.09
N GLU A 140 27.07 3.07 -0.94
CA GLU A 140 28.09 3.33 -1.96
C GLU A 140 29.12 2.17 -2.10
N ASN A 141 29.09 1.16 -1.22
CA ASN A 141 30.03 0.03 -1.19
C ASN A 141 29.43 -1.25 -1.73
#